data_b951beddcff1b44948b019ed81c7f381
#
_entry.id   b951beddcff1b44948b019ed81c7f381
#
_cell.length_a   1.000
_cell.length_b   1.000
_cell.length_c   1.000
_cell.angle_alpha   90.00
_cell.angle_beta   90.00
_cell.angle_gamma   90.00
#
_symmetry.space_group_name_H-M   'P 1'
#
loop_
_entity.id
_entity.type
_entity.pdbx_description
1 polymer ?
#
loop_
_entity_poly.entity_id
_entity_poly.type
_entity_poly.pdbx_seq_one_letter_code
_entity_poly.pdbx_strand_id
1 'polypeptide(L)'
;MDRRTYVWYNRLIRNILFVFRGSGDVDKIYAAIDLKSFYASVECVERGLNPLTTNLVVADKSRTEKTICLAVSPSLKSYGIPGRPRLFEVIQQVKKINAQRIKSAPGHKFIGQSFYNEKLSDPAVALGYITAPPRMRLYM
;
A
#
# COMPACT_ATOMS: atom_id res chain seq x y z
N MET A 1 -13.75 -15.03 12.02
CA MET A 1 -12.56 -14.26 11.61
C MET A 1 -11.35 -15.17 11.77
N ASP A 2 -10.69 -15.51 10.66
CA ASP A 2 -9.58 -16.48 10.65
C ASP A 2 -8.38 -15.94 11.43
N ARG A 3 -7.66 -16.84 12.16
CA ARG A 3 -6.44 -16.48 12.91
C ARG A 3 -5.37 -15.77 12.06
N ARG A 4 -5.34 -16.02 10.76
CA ARG A 4 -4.43 -15.33 9.82
C ARG A 4 -4.75 -13.85 9.68
N THR A 5 -6.02 -13.47 9.64
CA THR A 5 -6.48 -12.09 9.55
C THR A 5 -6.09 -11.29 10.81
N TYR A 6 -6.13 -11.95 11.99
CA TYR A 6 -5.77 -11.30 13.26
C TYR A 6 -4.28 -10.94 13.38
N VAL A 7 -3.41 -11.76 12.82
CA VAL A 7 -1.94 -11.52 12.83
C VAL A 7 -1.57 -10.30 11.95
N TRP A 8 -2.26 -10.11 10.84
CA TRP A 8 -2.02 -8.97 9.94
C TRP A 8 -2.52 -7.67 10.53
N TYR A 9 -3.68 -7.66 11.18
CA TYR A 9 -4.22 -6.49 11.87
C TYR A 9 -3.24 -5.96 12.93
N ASN A 10 -2.66 -6.81 13.74
CA ASN A 10 -1.70 -6.42 14.77
C ASN A 10 -0.38 -5.85 14.22
N ARG A 11 0.04 -6.23 13.02
CA ARG A 11 1.23 -5.67 12.35
C ARG A 11 0.97 -4.32 11.68
N LEU A 12 -0.27 -4.04 11.28
CA LEU A 12 -0.69 -2.76 10.70
C LEU A 12 -0.91 -1.66 11.76
N ILE A 13 -1.21 -2.03 13.00
CA ILE A 13 -1.42 -1.13 14.14
C ILE A 13 -0.10 -0.62 14.76
N ARG A 14 1.02 -0.75 14.09
CA ARG A 14 2.35 -0.49 14.68
C ARG A 14 2.70 0.98 14.91
N ASN A 15 1.84 1.93 14.61
CA ASN A 15 2.03 3.34 15.00
C ASN A 15 0.68 3.93 15.36
N ILE A 16 0.57 4.35 16.60
CA ILE A 16 -0.22 5.47 17.10
C ILE A 16 -0.96 5.11 18.38
N LEU A 17 -0.43 5.60 19.43
CA LEU A 17 -1.23 5.94 20.59
C LEU A 17 -0.95 7.40 20.94
N PHE A 18 -1.80 8.32 20.52
CA PHE A 18 -1.91 9.60 21.19
C PHE A 18 -2.94 9.48 22.28
N VAL A 19 -2.48 9.43 23.52
CA VAL A 19 -3.35 9.53 24.70
C VAL A 19 -3.40 10.99 25.10
N PHE A 20 -4.52 11.65 24.88
CA PHE A 20 -4.78 12.98 25.43
C PHE A 20 -5.46 12.83 26.78
N ARG A 21 -4.81 13.35 27.83
CA ARG A 21 -5.43 13.55 29.14
C ARG A 21 -6.03 14.95 29.16
N GLY A 22 -7.35 15.06 29.14
CA GLY A 22 -8.02 16.34 29.24
C GLY A 22 -7.88 16.92 30.67
N SER A 23 -7.52 18.20 30.78
CA SER A 23 -7.54 18.94 32.05
C SER A 23 -8.97 19.37 32.36
N GLY A 24 -9.73 18.51 32.98
CA GLY A 24 -11.10 18.80 33.43
C GLY A 24 -11.62 17.66 34.28
N ASP A 25 -12.57 17.94 35.15
CA ASP A 25 -13.07 17.19 36.31
C ASP A 25 -13.66 15.78 36.04
N VAL A 26 -13.34 15.16 34.90
CA VAL A 26 -13.67 13.76 34.59
C VAL A 26 -12.46 13.12 33.89
N ASP A 27 -11.91 12.06 34.48
CA ASP A 27 -10.83 11.25 33.88
C ASP A 27 -11.34 10.54 32.61
N LYS A 28 -11.49 11.30 31.50
CA LYS A 28 -11.81 10.75 30.20
C LYS A 28 -10.50 10.54 29.43
N ILE A 29 -10.25 9.30 29.04
CA ILE A 29 -9.14 8.93 28.19
C ILE A 29 -9.66 8.83 26.75
N TYR A 30 -9.06 9.60 25.84
CA TYR A 30 -9.37 9.54 24.42
C TYR A 30 -8.21 8.83 23.70
N ALA A 31 -8.51 7.81 22.93
CA ALA A 31 -7.54 7.16 22.05
C ALA A 31 -7.89 7.46 20.60
N ALA A 32 -6.95 8.05 19.83
CA ALA A 32 -7.06 8.17 18.38
C ALA A 32 -6.20 7.09 17.74
N ILE A 33 -6.82 6.21 16.95
CA ILE A 33 -6.14 5.13 16.24
C ILE A 33 -6.20 5.44 14.75
N ASP A 34 -5.04 5.70 14.13
CA ASP A 34 -4.93 5.85 12.68
C ASP A 34 -4.28 4.60 12.07
N LEU A 35 -4.96 3.97 11.12
CA LEU A 35 -4.49 2.78 10.44
C LEU A 35 -3.73 3.17 9.18
N LYS A 36 -2.41 3.04 9.22
CA LYS A 36 -1.52 3.37 8.10
C LYS A 36 -1.92 2.61 6.83
N SER A 37 -2.17 3.36 5.74
CA SER A 37 -2.55 2.78 4.44
C SER A 37 -3.83 1.92 4.49
N PHE A 38 -4.78 2.28 5.34
CA PHE A 38 -5.94 1.45 5.68
C PHE A 38 -6.66 0.89 4.46
N TYR A 39 -7.09 1.73 3.52
CA TYR A 39 -7.85 1.26 2.36
C TYR A 39 -7.07 0.28 1.49
N ALA A 40 -5.77 0.52 1.27
CA ALA A 40 -4.93 -0.40 0.53
C ALA A 40 -4.75 -1.73 1.27
N SER A 41 -4.65 -1.70 2.59
CA SER A 41 -4.55 -2.89 3.43
C SER A 41 -5.83 -3.71 3.40
N VAL A 42 -7.00 -3.07 3.48
CA VAL A 42 -8.30 -3.74 3.34
C VAL A 42 -8.40 -4.42 1.97
N GLU A 43 -8.04 -3.72 0.89
CA GLU A 43 -8.08 -4.29 -0.46
C GLU A 43 -7.12 -5.48 -0.65
N CYS A 44 -5.97 -5.48 0.01
CA CYS A 44 -5.08 -6.64 0.03
C CYS A 44 -5.72 -7.82 0.77
N VAL A 45 -6.22 -7.60 1.99
CA VAL A 45 -6.81 -8.65 2.83
C VAL A 45 -8.02 -9.30 2.15
N GLU A 46 -8.91 -8.51 1.54
CA GLU A 46 -10.07 -9.00 0.79
C GLU A 46 -9.69 -9.91 -0.40
N ARG A 47 -8.48 -9.72 -0.94
CA ARG A 47 -7.93 -10.56 -2.02
C ARG A 47 -7.08 -11.72 -1.49
N GLY A 48 -7.01 -11.92 -0.17
CA GLY A 48 -6.14 -12.92 0.44
C GLY A 48 -4.65 -12.60 0.33
N LEU A 49 -4.29 -11.32 0.12
CA LEU A 49 -2.93 -10.85 -0.08
C LEU A 49 -2.37 -10.21 1.19
N ASN A 50 -1.05 -10.30 1.36
CA ASN A 50 -0.36 -9.65 2.46
C ASN A 50 -0.10 -8.17 2.14
N PRO A 51 -0.68 -7.20 2.88
CA PRO A 51 -0.50 -5.78 2.61
C PRO A 51 0.95 -5.28 2.80
N LEU A 52 1.77 -6.01 3.52
CA LEU A 52 3.17 -5.64 3.76
C LEU A 52 4.12 -6.05 2.61
N THR A 53 3.71 -7.01 1.79
CA THR A 53 4.53 -7.55 0.69
C THR A 53 3.87 -7.39 -0.68
N THR A 54 2.64 -6.88 -0.74
CA THR A 54 1.90 -6.67 -1.97
C THR A 54 1.89 -5.20 -2.38
N ASN A 55 2.26 -4.93 -3.62
CA ASN A 55 2.22 -3.61 -4.20
C ASN A 55 0.81 -3.31 -4.73
N LEU A 56 0.12 -2.37 -4.10
CA LEU A 56 -1.26 -2.03 -4.42
C LEU A 56 -1.53 -0.53 -4.20
N VAL A 57 -2.31 0.05 -5.11
CA VAL A 57 -2.90 1.39 -4.95
C VAL A 57 -4.41 1.30 -5.03
N VAL A 58 -5.09 2.17 -4.28
CA VAL A 58 -6.54 2.36 -4.37
C VAL A 58 -6.79 3.62 -5.17
N ALA A 59 -7.27 3.45 -6.40
CA ALA A 59 -7.55 4.55 -7.32
C ALA A 59 -8.66 4.16 -8.31
N ASP A 60 -9.43 5.16 -8.73
CA ASP A 60 -10.47 4.98 -9.74
C ASP A 60 -9.88 5.14 -11.15
N LYS A 61 -9.63 4.01 -11.83
CA LYS A 61 -9.12 3.98 -13.20
C LYS A 61 -10.14 4.46 -14.26
N SER A 62 -11.41 4.49 -13.92
CA SER A 62 -12.44 5.00 -14.85
C SER A 62 -12.33 6.50 -15.06
N ARG A 63 -11.65 7.19 -14.15
CA ARG A 63 -11.26 8.59 -14.26
C ARG A 63 -9.94 8.74 -15.00
N THR A 64 -9.48 9.97 -15.10
CA THR A 64 -8.18 10.26 -15.73
C THR A 64 -7.00 9.83 -14.83
N GLU A 65 -5.81 9.68 -15.40
CA GLU A 65 -4.58 9.42 -14.64
C GLU A 65 -4.21 10.54 -13.65
N LYS A 66 -4.88 11.70 -13.74
CA LYS A 66 -4.76 12.81 -12.77
C LYS A 66 -5.50 12.54 -11.47
N THR A 67 -6.28 11.45 -11.37
CA THR A 67 -7.00 11.08 -10.15
C THR A 67 -6.04 10.87 -8.98
N ILE A 68 -6.47 11.26 -7.78
CA ILE A 68 -5.69 11.05 -6.55
C ILE A 68 -5.90 9.61 -6.10
N CYS A 69 -4.80 8.91 -5.80
CA CYS A 69 -4.84 7.63 -5.13
C CYS A 69 -5.28 7.83 -3.67
N LEU A 70 -6.33 7.13 -3.25
CA LEU A 70 -6.85 7.23 -1.88
C LEU A 70 -5.93 6.56 -0.87
N ALA A 71 -5.23 5.52 -1.28
CA ALA A 71 -4.23 4.83 -0.46
C ALA A 71 -3.21 4.10 -1.32
N VAL A 72 -2.03 3.91 -0.75
CA VAL A 72 -0.92 3.14 -1.31
C VAL A 72 -0.48 2.12 -0.26
N SER A 73 -0.25 0.88 -0.64
CA SER A 73 0.20 -0.16 0.29
C SER A 73 1.55 0.17 0.92
N PRO A 74 1.83 -0.31 2.15
CA PRO A 74 3.13 -0.13 2.78
C PRO A 74 4.29 -0.66 1.92
N SER A 75 4.07 -1.79 1.25
CA SER A 75 5.02 -2.39 0.31
C SER A 75 5.40 -1.42 -0.81
N LEU A 76 4.41 -0.84 -1.49
CA LEU A 76 4.66 0.08 -2.60
C LEU A 76 5.27 1.41 -2.14
N LYS A 77 4.94 1.87 -0.93
CA LYS A 77 5.57 3.06 -0.32
C LYS A 77 7.08 2.88 -0.09
N SER A 78 7.55 1.66 0.14
CA SER A 78 8.99 1.39 0.32
C SER A 78 9.82 1.71 -0.93
N TYR A 79 9.19 1.81 -2.10
CA TYR A 79 9.81 2.26 -3.35
C TYR A 79 9.80 3.78 -3.55
N GLY A 80 9.51 4.55 -2.50
CA GLY A 80 9.50 6.01 -2.54
C GLY A 80 8.22 6.64 -3.11
N ILE A 81 7.14 5.87 -3.23
CA ILE A 81 5.84 6.38 -3.65
C ILE A 81 5.13 6.99 -2.43
N PRO A 82 4.66 8.26 -2.51
CA PRO A 82 3.99 8.92 -1.39
C PRO A 82 2.64 8.28 -1.05
N GLY A 83 2.06 8.66 0.08
CA GLY A 83 0.81 8.03 0.57
C GLY A 83 -0.45 8.38 -0.22
N ARG A 84 -0.47 9.56 -0.85
CA ARG A 84 -1.61 10.08 -1.64
C ARG A 84 -1.12 10.70 -2.95
N PRO A 85 -0.46 9.93 -3.82
CA PRO A 85 0.01 10.42 -5.11
C PRO A 85 -1.17 10.55 -6.08
N ARG A 86 -0.95 11.26 -7.18
CA ARG A 86 -1.79 11.10 -8.36
C ARG A 86 -1.41 9.82 -9.10
N LEU A 87 -2.35 9.21 -9.79
CA LEU A 87 -2.11 7.92 -10.46
C LEU A 87 -0.95 8.00 -11.48
N PHE A 88 -0.85 9.13 -12.22
CA PHE A 88 0.26 9.33 -13.16
C PHE A 88 1.63 9.38 -12.47
N GLU A 89 1.70 9.91 -11.23
CA GLU A 89 2.96 9.94 -10.46
C GLU A 89 3.40 8.52 -10.07
N VAL A 90 2.44 7.66 -9.72
CA VAL A 90 2.71 6.23 -9.48
C VAL A 90 3.26 5.58 -10.75
N ILE A 91 2.62 5.81 -11.89
CA ILE A 91 3.04 5.27 -13.19
C ILE A 91 4.47 5.71 -13.53
N GLN A 92 4.76 7.01 -13.38
CA GLN A 92 6.10 7.56 -13.66
C GLN A 92 7.16 6.98 -12.72
N GLN A 93 6.87 6.90 -11.43
CA GLN A 93 7.81 6.38 -10.45
C GLN A 93 8.10 4.90 -10.71
N VAL A 94 7.09 4.09 -11.01
CA VAL A 94 7.27 2.68 -11.37
C VAL A 94 8.10 2.53 -12.65
N LYS A 95 7.85 3.35 -13.67
CA LYS A 95 8.67 3.37 -14.89
C LYS A 95 10.14 3.70 -14.58
N LYS A 96 10.39 4.70 -13.73
CA LYS A 96 11.75 5.09 -13.31
C LYS A 96 12.45 3.95 -12.56
N ILE A 97 11.76 3.29 -11.64
CA ILE A 97 12.30 2.14 -10.91
C ILE A 97 12.63 0.99 -11.87
N ASN A 98 11.73 0.67 -12.79
CA ASN A 98 11.95 -0.38 -13.79
C ASN A 98 13.09 -0.03 -14.75
N ALA A 99 13.28 1.23 -15.13
CA ALA A 99 14.43 1.68 -15.92
C ALA A 99 15.78 1.49 -15.19
N GLN A 100 15.77 1.55 -13.86
CA GLN A 100 16.94 1.22 -13.05
C GLN A 100 17.13 -0.30 -12.92
N ARG A 101 16.04 -1.04 -12.66
CA ARG A 101 16.07 -2.50 -12.49
C ARG A 101 16.53 -3.23 -13.76
N ILE A 102 16.13 -2.77 -14.94
CA ILE A 102 16.50 -3.41 -16.21
C ILE A 102 18.01 -3.40 -16.44
N LYS A 103 18.74 -2.44 -15.89
CA LYS A 103 20.20 -2.38 -15.96
C LYS A 103 20.87 -3.54 -15.23
N SER A 104 20.23 -4.04 -14.17
CA SER A 104 20.70 -5.18 -13.38
C SER A 104 20.10 -6.51 -13.82
N ALA A 105 19.15 -6.48 -14.76
CA ALA A 105 18.50 -7.68 -15.27
C ALA A 105 19.43 -8.42 -16.23
N PRO A 106 19.46 -9.76 -16.22
CA PRO A 106 20.22 -10.55 -17.18
C PRO A 106 19.81 -10.23 -18.62
N GLY A 107 20.78 -9.88 -19.46
CA GLY A 107 20.54 -9.49 -20.87
C GLY A 107 19.73 -8.20 -21.03
N HIS A 108 19.60 -7.37 -19.98
CA HIS A 108 18.81 -6.13 -19.96
C HIS A 108 17.36 -6.32 -20.42
N LYS A 109 16.78 -7.47 -20.06
CA LYS A 109 15.38 -7.80 -20.37
C LYS A 109 14.67 -8.34 -19.14
N PHE A 110 13.39 -8.00 -18.99
CA PHE A 110 12.53 -8.61 -17.98
C PHE A 110 11.94 -9.92 -18.53
N ILE A 111 11.87 -10.94 -17.68
CA ILE A 111 11.16 -12.20 -17.96
C ILE A 111 9.70 -12.15 -17.53
N GLY A 112 9.33 -11.16 -16.71
CA GLY A 112 7.97 -11.00 -16.22
C GLY A 112 7.83 -9.78 -15.33
N GLN A 113 6.65 -9.65 -14.73
CA GLN A 113 6.28 -8.58 -13.82
C GLN A 113 5.60 -9.17 -12.58
N SER A 114 5.85 -8.60 -11.42
CA SER A 114 5.20 -9.03 -10.19
C SER A 114 4.81 -7.84 -9.31
N PHE A 115 3.67 -7.98 -8.64
CA PHE A 115 3.23 -7.10 -7.57
C PHE A 115 3.58 -7.64 -6.17
N TYR A 116 4.28 -8.77 -6.08
CA TYR A 116 4.80 -9.33 -4.82
C TYR A 116 6.27 -8.97 -4.62
N ASN A 117 6.60 -8.36 -3.49
CA ASN A 117 7.99 -8.01 -3.16
C ASN A 117 8.93 -9.22 -3.12
N GLU A 118 8.44 -10.37 -2.70
CA GLU A 118 9.24 -11.59 -2.63
C GLU A 118 9.80 -12.00 -4.00
N LYS A 119 8.99 -11.83 -5.07
CA LYS A 119 9.43 -12.09 -6.44
C LYS A 119 10.31 -10.98 -7.03
N LEU A 120 10.29 -9.80 -6.44
CA LEU A 120 11.08 -8.65 -6.87
C LEU A 120 12.53 -8.69 -6.34
N SER A 121 12.90 -9.69 -5.56
CA SER A 121 14.31 -10.03 -5.25
C SER A 121 15.06 -10.47 -6.51
N ASP A 122 14.37 -11.05 -7.49
CA ASP A 122 14.93 -11.36 -8.80
C ASP A 122 14.99 -10.08 -9.68
N PRO A 123 16.18 -9.64 -10.12
CA PRO A 123 16.33 -8.46 -10.96
C PRO A 123 15.69 -8.61 -12.35
N ALA A 124 15.46 -9.84 -12.81
CA ALA A 124 14.79 -10.12 -14.08
C ALA A 124 13.27 -9.88 -14.05
N VAL A 125 12.70 -9.60 -12.86
CA VAL A 125 11.27 -9.33 -12.69
C VAL A 125 11.01 -7.83 -12.56
N ALA A 126 10.12 -7.29 -13.40
CA ALA A 126 9.73 -5.90 -13.34
C ALA A 126 8.81 -5.62 -12.13
N LEU A 127 8.93 -4.44 -11.53
CA LEU A 127 8.01 -3.95 -10.52
C LEU A 127 6.63 -3.71 -11.15
N GLY A 128 5.64 -4.40 -10.62
CA GLY A 128 4.23 -4.19 -10.92
C GLY A 128 3.44 -3.82 -9.67
N TYR A 129 2.20 -3.41 -9.86
CA TYR A 129 1.26 -3.13 -8.78
C TYR A 129 -0.19 -3.37 -9.22
N ILE A 130 -1.05 -3.62 -8.25
CA ILE A 130 -2.49 -3.74 -8.44
C ILE A 130 -3.11 -2.36 -8.28
N THR A 131 -4.04 -1.99 -9.16
CA THR A 131 -4.92 -0.84 -8.96
C THR A 131 -6.30 -1.35 -8.58
N ALA A 132 -6.71 -1.11 -7.33
CA ALA A 132 -8.02 -1.46 -6.83
C ALA A 132 -8.98 -0.26 -6.91
N PRO A 133 -10.21 -0.43 -7.43
CA PRO A 133 -11.20 0.63 -7.37
C PRO A 133 -11.60 0.88 -5.92
N PRO A 134 -11.91 2.15 -5.54
CA PRO A 134 -12.31 2.47 -4.18
C PRO A 134 -13.69 1.87 -3.85
N ARG A 135 -13.76 1.13 -2.74
CA ARG A 135 -14.99 0.50 -2.23
C ARG A 135 -15.34 1.09 -0.87
N MET A 136 -15.82 2.33 -0.84
CA MET A 136 -16.04 3.10 0.40
C MET A 136 -16.91 2.39 1.42
N ARG A 137 -17.93 1.61 0.98
CA ARG A 137 -18.78 0.80 1.88
C ARG A 137 -18.01 -0.29 2.62
N LEU A 138 -16.91 -0.76 2.03
CA LEU A 138 -16.07 -1.80 2.64
C LEU A 138 -15.13 -1.21 3.70
N TYR A 139 -14.78 0.08 3.58
CA TYR A 139 -13.83 0.74 4.46
C TYR A 139 -14.48 1.38 5.69
N MET A 140 -15.80 1.52 5.68
CA MET A 140 -16.61 2.03 6.79
C MET A 140 -17.16 0.89 7.65
#